data_40933722df40da820f9adc66cad3c815
#
_entry.id   40933722df40da820f9adc66cad3c815
#
_cell.length_a   1.000
_cell.length_b   1.000
_cell.length_c   1.000
_cell.angle_alpha   90.00
_cell.angle_beta   90.00
_cell.angle_gamma   90.00
#
_symmetry.space_group_name_H-M   'P 1'
#
loop_
_entity.id
_entity.type
_entity.pdbx_description
1 polymer ?
#
loop_
_entity_poly.entity_id
_entity_poly.type
_entity_poly.pdbx_seq_one_letter_code
_entity_poly.pdbx_strand_id
1 'polypeptide(L)'
;MHARGTFVVKINPVEASALSQEAGIGRMTIDKTFSGDLEATSKGEMLTGSTESTGAMAYVAMERVTGTLNGRSGSFLLMHNASMLKSDPASGVMQVVVVPQSGTGELAGLSGKLTITIDGGKHSFDLEYQLSPVAAH
;
A
#
# COMPACT_ATOMS: atom_id res chain seq x y z
N MET A 1 -17.52 2.72 -6.36
CA MET A 1 -17.65 1.30 -5.92
C MET A 1 -16.73 1.06 -4.74
N HIS A 2 -17.09 0.12 -3.91
CA HIS A 2 -16.28 -0.23 -2.74
C HIS A 2 -15.94 -1.71 -2.75
N ALA A 3 -14.73 -2.01 -2.31
CA ALA A 3 -14.30 -3.37 -2.02
C ALA A 3 -13.76 -3.38 -0.60
N ARG A 4 -14.28 -4.27 0.23
CA ARG A 4 -13.94 -4.34 1.65
C ARG A 4 -13.46 -5.74 2.01
N GLY A 5 -12.61 -5.80 3.02
CA GLY A 5 -12.08 -7.05 3.52
C GLY A 5 -10.96 -6.85 4.51
N THR A 6 -10.14 -7.89 4.63
CA THR A 6 -9.01 -7.90 5.56
C THR A 6 -7.74 -8.28 4.82
N PHE A 7 -6.60 -8.01 5.43
CA PHE A 7 -5.34 -8.50 4.91
C PHE A 7 -4.37 -8.84 6.04
N VAL A 8 -3.46 -9.75 5.72
CA VAL A 8 -2.30 -10.02 6.56
C VAL A 8 -1.06 -9.49 5.85
N VAL A 9 -0.11 -8.96 6.61
CA VAL A 9 1.08 -8.35 6.06
C VAL A 9 2.32 -8.90 6.75
N LYS A 10 3.35 -9.17 5.94
CA LYS A 10 4.70 -9.46 6.41
C LYS A 10 5.60 -8.34 5.96
N ILE A 11 6.28 -7.71 6.92
CA ILE A 11 7.22 -6.64 6.67
C ILE A 11 8.57 -7.10 7.21
N ASN A 12 9.57 -7.18 6.33
CA ASN A 12 10.90 -7.66 6.70
C ASN A 12 11.95 -6.62 6.35
N PRO A 13 12.81 -6.24 7.32
CA PRO A 13 13.93 -5.36 7.00
C PRO A 13 14.92 -6.08 6.07
N VAL A 14 15.43 -5.34 5.11
CA VAL A 14 16.46 -5.82 4.18
C VAL A 14 17.55 -4.79 4.08
N GLU A 15 18.71 -5.20 3.55
CA GLU A 15 19.82 -4.30 3.40
C GLU A 15 19.49 -3.15 2.46
N ALA A 16 19.67 -1.93 2.94
CA ALA A 16 19.51 -0.73 2.13
C ALA A 16 20.78 -0.46 1.33
N SER A 17 20.65 0.34 0.26
CA SER A 17 21.80 0.75 -0.54
C SER A 17 22.80 1.55 0.33
N ALA A 18 24.07 1.60 -0.12
CA ALA A 18 25.08 2.38 0.60
C ALA A 18 24.68 3.85 0.76
N LEU A 19 24.08 4.43 -0.26
CA LEU A 19 23.57 5.82 -0.20
C LEU A 19 22.46 5.96 0.83
N SER A 20 21.51 5.04 0.86
CA SER A 20 20.42 5.07 1.84
C SER A 20 20.93 4.91 3.26
N GLN A 21 21.89 4.01 3.49
CA GLN A 21 22.49 3.82 4.80
C GLN A 21 23.18 5.10 5.28
N GLU A 22 23.90 5.76 4.39
CA GLU A 22 24.56 7.05 4.70
C GLU A 22 23.54 8.13 5.06
N ALA A 23 22.39 8.14 4.39
CA ALA A 23 21.30 9.08 4.65
C ALA A 23 20.42 8.70 5.86
N GLY A 24 20.65 7.55 6.47
CA GLY A 24 19.80 7.07 7.57
C GLY A 24 18.44 6.56 7.10
N ILE A 25 18.33 6.08 5.87
CA ILE A 25 17.10 5.56 5.28
C ILE A 25 17.14 4.05 5.29
N GLY A 26 16.09 3.42 5.86
CA GLY A 26 15.93 1.98 5.90
C GLY A 26 15.14 1.46 4.71
N ARG A 27 15.22 0.15 4.48
CA ARG A 27 14.50 -0.53 3.43
C ARG A 27 13.82 -1.78 4.01
N MET A 28 12.57 -2.01 3.61
CA MET A 28 11.81 -3.18 4.02
C MET A 28 11.06 -3.76 2.84
N THR A 29 10.85 -5.08 2.86
CA THR A 29 9.95 -5.72 1.91
C THR A 29 8.56 -5.82 2.50
N ILE A 30 7.56 -5.79 1.63
CA ILE A 30 6.14 -5.92 1.99
C ILE A 30 5.58 -7.12 1.22
N ASP A 31 4.86 -7.98 1.94
CA ASP A 31 4.16 -9.11 1.37
C ASP A 31 2.79 -9.19 2.03
N LYS A 32 1.72 -9.03 1.24
CA LYS A 32 0.36 -9.03 1.76
C LYS A 32 -0.49 -10.11 1.11
N THR A 33 -1.44 -10.61 1.89
CA THR A 33 -2.53 -11.46 1.39
C THR A 33 -3.85 -10.79 1.75
N PHE A 34 -4.61 -10.42 0.73
CA PHE A 34 -5.93 -9.78 0.89
C PHE A 34 -7.02 -10.84 0.79
N SER A 35 -8.06 -10.67 1.60
CA SER A 35 -9.25 -11.55 1.60
C SER A 35 -10.50 -10.68 1.66
N GLY A 36 -11.56 -11.15 1.02
CA GLY A 36 -12.85 -10.45 0.94
C GLY A 36 -13.18 -10.08 -0.48
N ASP A 37 -13.64 -8.85 -0.70
CA ASP A 37 -13.98 -8.37 -2.03
C ASP A 37 -12.76 -8.25 -2.95
N LEU A 38 -11.58 -8.21 -2.37
CA LEU A 38 -10.29 -8.32 -3.05
C LEU A 38 -9.62 -9.58 -2.54
N GLU A 39 -9.50 -10.58 -3.40
CA GLU A 39 -8.77 -11.82 -3.16
C GLU A 39 -7.47 -11.73 -3.94
N ALA A 40 -6.38 -11.39 -3.27
CA ALA A 40 -5.15 -11.03 -3.96
C ALA A 40 -3.92 -11.17 -3.07
N THR A 41 -2.78 -11.17 -3.71
CA THR A 41 -1.49 -11.04 -3.04
C THR A 41 -0.80 -9.79 -3.53
N SER A 42 0.05 -9.20 -2.70
CA SER A 42 0.88 -8.09 -3.14
C SER A 42 2.31 -8.27 -2.69
N LYS A 43 3.22 -7.71 -3.47
CA LYS A 43 4.65 -7.68 -3.16
C LYS A 43 5.18 -6.30 -3.47
N GLY A 44 6.02 -5.80 -2.58
CA GLY A 44 6.59 -4.48 -2.77
C GLY A 44 7.71 -4.18 -1.78
N GLU A 45 8.10 -2.94 -1.77
CA GLU A 45 9.15 -2.45 -0.89
C GLU A 45 8.80 -1.06 -0.36
N MET A 46 9.35 -0.77 0.82
CA MET A 46 9.21 0.55 1.42
C MET A 46 10.58 1.09 1.81
N LEU A 47 10.70 2.41 1.75
CA LEU A 47 11.81 3.16 2.29
C LEU A 47 11.31 3.89 3.54
N THR A 48 12.07 3.82 4.62
CA THR A 48 11.68 4.40 5.91
C THR A 48 12.68 5.45 6.34
N GLY A 49 12.19 6.45 7.03
CA GLY A 49 13.02 7.48 7.63
C GLY A 49 12.50 7.88 9.00
N SER A 50 13.40 8.32 9.85
CA SER A 50 13.01 8.81 11.18
C SER A 50 14.00 9.84 11.68
N THR A 51 13.52 10.70 12.56
CA THR A 51 14.34 11.68 13.27
C THR A 51 14.13 11.44 14.76
N GLU A 52 15.15 10.90 15.41
CA GLU A 52 15.04 10.45 16.79
C GLU A 52 14.75 11.59 17.76
N SER A 53 15.37 12.75 17.56
CA SER A 53 15.23 13.90 18.45
C SER A 53 13.79 14.43 18.51
N THR A 54 13.01 14.30 17.42
CA THR A 54 11.63 14.77 17.37
C THR A 54 10.62 13.63 17.43
N GLY A 55 11.07 12.39 17.20
CA GLY A 55 10.19 11.23 17.07
C GLY A 55 9.46 11.17 15.74
N ALA A 56 9.87 11.95 14.76
CA ALA A 56 9.26 11.90 13.41
C ALA A 56 9.60 10.59 12.72
N MET A 57 8.59 9.97 12.12
CA MET A 57 8.71 8.70 11.36
C MET A 57 7.92 8.81 10.08
N ALA A 58 8.45 8.26 9.01
CA ALA A 58 7.74 8.23 7.73
C ALA A 58 8.19 7.06 6.87
N TYR A 59 7.34 6.68 5.92
CA TYR A 59 7.73 5.75 4.86
C TYR A 59 7.02 6.07 3.56
N VAL A 60 7.61 5.62 2.48
CA VAL A 60 7.00 5.56 1.15
C VAL A 60 7.10 4.12 0.65
N ALA A 61 6.10 3.65 -0.07
CA ALA A 61 6.07 2.27 -0.54
C ALA A 61 5.38 2.14 -1.88
N MET A 62 5.78 1.11 -2.60
CA MET A 62 5.18 0.70 -3.86
C MET A 62 4.96 -0.80 -3.80
N GLU A 63 3.74 -1.25 -4.12
CA GLU A 63 3.44 -2.68 -4.16
C GLU A 63 2.60 -3.00 -5.40
N ARG A 64 2.84 -4.18 -5.96
CA ARG A 64 2.02 -4.73 -7.04
C ARG A 64 1.05 -5.74 -6.47
N VAL A 65 -0.23 -5.48 -6.69
CA VAL A 65 -1.33 -6.34 -6.25
C VAL A 65 -1.76 -7.19 -7.45
N THR A 66 -1.90 -8.48 -7.26
CA THR A 66 -2.33 -9.41 -8.29
C THR A 66 -3.41 -10.32 -7.72
N GLY A 67 -4.54 -10.38 -8.39
CA GLY A 67 -5.65 -11.22 -7.95
C GLY A 67 -6.98 -10.81 -8.55
N THR A 68 -8.03 -10.93 -7.75
CA THR A 68 -9.41 -10.74 -8.20
C THR A 68 -10.11 -9.69 -7.33
N LEU A 69 -10.63 -8.67 -7.97
CA LEU A 69 -11.38 -7.58 -7.34
C LEU A 69 -12.84 -7.67 -7.79
N ASN A 70 -13.72 -8.04 -6.86
CA ASN A 70 -15.15 -8.19 -7.15
C ASN A 70 -15.39 -8.99 -8.43
N GLY A 71 -14.69 -10.15 -8.57
CA GLY A 71 -14.82 -11.06 -9.69
C GLY A 71 -14.01 -10.72 -10.94
N ARG A 72 -13.26 -9.62 -10.94
CA ARG A 72 -12.42 -9.20 -12.06
C ARG A 72 -10.95 -9.45 -11.76
N SER A 73 -10.28 -10.16 -12.65
CA SER A 73 -8.88 -10.58 -12.45
C SER A 73 -7.91 -9.65 -13.16
N GLY A 74 -6.79 -9.39 -12.51
CA GLY A 74 -5.72 -8.58 -13.05
C GLY A 74 -4.73 -8.17 -11.99
N SER A 75 -3.98 -7.12 -12.28
CA SER A 75 -3.02 -6.55 -11.34
C SER A 75 -3.06 -5.03 -11.40
N PHE A 76 -2.52 -4.41 -10.37
CA PHE A 76 -2.38 -2.95 -10.32
C PHE A 76 -1.31 -2.58 -9.30
N LEU A 77 -0.85 -1.33 -9.38
CA LEU A 77 0.10 -0.80 -8.41
C LEU A 77 -0.62 0.03 -7.36
N LEU A 78 -0.25 -0.19 -6.11
CA LEU A 78 -0.58 0.71 -5.00
C LEU A 78 0.67 1.50 -4.63
N MET A 79 0.48 2.79 -4.43
CA MET A 79 1.52 3.65 -3.93
C MET A 79 1.04 4.21 -2.60
N HIS A 80 1.86 4.13 -1.55
CA HIS A 80 1.45 4.67 -0.27
C HIS A 80 2.56 5.40 0.46
N ASN A 81 2.15 6.33 1.30
CA ASN A 81 3.03 7.06 2.17
C ASN A 81 2.34 7.27 3.51
N ALA A 82 3.13 7.38 4.54
CA ALA A 82 2.63 7.63 5.88
C ALA A 82 3.68 8.37 6.69
N SER A 83 3.21 9.17 7.64
CA SER A 83 4.08 9.84 8.59
C SER A 83 3.37 10.00 9.93
N MET A 84 4.12 10.03 11.00
CA MET A 84 3.59 10.30 12.34
C MET A 84 4.70 10.72 13.29
N LEU A 85 4.30 11.28 14.43
CA LEU A 85 5.21 11.48 15.57
C LEU A 85 5.05 10.29 16.52
N LYS A 86 6.16 9.70 16.94
CA LYS A 86 6.15 8.56 17.86
C LYS A 86 5.45 8.89 19.18
N SER A 87 5.59 10.13 19.66
CA SER A 87 4.98 10.61 20.90
C SER A 87 3.48 10.92 20.74
N ASP A 88 2.98 11.01 19.52
CA ASP A 88 1.59 11.34 19.23
C ASP A 88 1.10 10.52 18.03
N PRO A 89 0.73 9.24 18.25
CA PRO A 89 0.24 8.40 17.16
C PRO A 89 -1.02 8.96 16.47
N ALA A 90 -1.79 9.81 17.15
CA ALA A 90 -2.96 10.45 16.55
C ALA A 90 -2.58 11.46 15.47
N SER A 91 -1.31 11.93 15.42
CA SER A 91 -0.83 12.81 14.36
C SER A 91 -0.62 12.06 13.03
N GLY A 92 -0.74 10.73 13.05
CA GLY A 92 -0.47 9.90 11.89
C GLY A 92 -1.38 10.21 10.71
N VAL A 93 -0.77 10.33 9.53
CA VAL A 93 -1.47 10.44 8.25
C VAL A 93 -0.96 9.32 7.34
N MET A 94 -1.88 8.72 6.60
CA MET A 94 -1.57 7.66 5.66
C MET A 94 -2.38 7.86 4.39
N GLN A 95 -1.74 7.68 3.25
CA GLN A 95 -2.39 7.77 1.97
C GLN A 95 -1.99 6.56 1.12
N VAL A 96 -3.00 5.83 0.63
CA VAL A 96 -2.79 4.68 -0.23
C VAL A 96 -3.68 4.85 -1.45
N VAL A 97 -3.09 4.91 -2.62
CA VAL A 97 -3.82 5.13 -3.88
C VAL A 97 -3.40 4.12 -4.93
N VAL A 98 -4.37 3.78 -5.80
CA VAL A 98 -4.09 3.02 -7.01
C VAL A 98 -3.38 3.95 -7.99
N VAL A 99 -2.24 3.52 -8.51
CA VAL A 99 -1.51 4.31 -9.52
C VAL A 99 -2.36 4.33 -10.80
N PRO A 100 -2.72 5.52 -11.31
CA PRO A 100 -3.52 5.61 -12.54
C PRO A 100 -2.85 4.88 -13.70
N GLN A 101 -3.64 4.17 -14.49
CA GLN A 101 -3.20 3.40 -15.66
C GLN A 101 -2.29 2.22 -15.34
N SER A 102 -2.25 1.78 -14.08
CA SER A 102 -1.45 0.62 -13.69
C SER A 102 -2.24 -0.69 -13.76
N GLY A 103 -3.55 -0.64 -13.89
CA GLY A 103 -4.39 -1.84 -13.95
C GLY A 103 -4.18 -2.65 -15.21
N THR A 104 -4.15 -3.97 -15.08
CA THR A 104 -4.00 -4.91 -16.18
C THR A 104 -5.17 -5.89 -16.21
N GLY A 105 -5.31 -6.60 -17.33
CA GLY A 105 -6.39 -7.57 -17.49
C GLY A 105 -7.76 -6.90 -17.34
N GLU A 106 -8.64 -7.51 -16.58
CA GLU A 106 -9.97 -6.97 -16.32
C GLU A 106 -9.95 -5.74 -15.39
N LEU A 107 -8.80 -5.39 -14.84
CA LEU A 107 -8.61 -4.22 -13.98
C LEU A 107 -8.01 -3.03 -14.72
N ALA A 108 -7.88 -3.11 -16.04
CA ALA A 108 -7.48 -1.96 -16.84
C ALA A 108 -8.47 -0.80 -16.60
N GLY A 109 -7.93 0.41 -16.39
CA GLY A 109 -8.74 1.59 -16.10
C GLY A 109 -9.07 1.78 -14.63
N LEU A 110 -8.54 0.92 -13.74
CA LEU A 110 -8.78 1.03 -12.31
C LEU A 110 -8.14 2.31 -11.75
N SER A 111 -8.90 3.02 -10.94
CA SER A 111 -8.42 4.12 -10.10
C SER A 111 -9.09 4.02 -8.73
N GLY A 112 -8.50 4.62 -7.73
CA GLY A 112 -9.11 4.62 -6.41
C GLY A 112 -8.13 4.87 -5.27
N LYS A 113 -8.68 4.86 -4.08
CA LYS A 113 -7.91 5.01 -2.84
C LYS A 113 -8.31 3.91 -1.87
N LEU A 114 -7.36 3.48 -1.07
CA LEU A 114 -7.56 2.42 -0.10
C LEU A 114 -7.37 3.00 1.31
N THR A 115 -8.35 2.77 2.16
CA THR A 115 -8.30 3.16 3.56
C THR A 115 -8.02 1.92 4.39
N ILE A 116 -7.06 2.00 5.28
CA ILE A 116 -6.66 0.90 6.17
C ILE A 116 -7.10 1.23 7.58
N THR A 117 -7.75 0.27 8.23
CA THR A 117 -8.12 0.35 9.65
C THR A 117 -7.44 -0.79 10.39
N ILE A 118 -6.78 -0.45 11.49
CA ILE A 118 -6.12 -1.44 12.36
C ILE A 118 -6.86 -1.45 13.68
N ASP A 119 -7.41 -2.62 14.04
CA ASP A 119 -8.17 -2.80 15.28
C ASP A 119 -7.78 -4.13 15.90
N GLY A 120 -7.20 -4.09 17.10
CA GLY A 120 -6.78 -5.29 17.80
C GLY A 120 -5.79 -6.16 17.03
N GLY A 121 -4.90 -5.54 16.24
CA GLY A 121 -3.95 -6.25 15.40
C GLY A 121 -4.51 -6.74 14.07
N LYS A 122 -5.81 -6.55 13.84
CA LYS A 122 -6.46 -6.93 12.59
C LYS A 122 -6.43 -5.77 11.61
N HIS A 123 -5.94 -6.02 10.41
CA HIS A 123 -5.91 -5.05 9.33
C HIS A 123 -7.13 -5.24 8.42
N SER A 124 -7.94 -4.20 8.31
CA SER A 124 -9.09 -4.16 7.40
C SER A 124 -8.87 -3.08 6.35
N PHE A 125 -9.49 -3.25 5.18
CA PHE A 125 -9.39 -2.26 4.13
C PHE A 125 -10.76 -1.91 3.56
N ASP A 126 -10.84 -0.71 3.01
CA ASP A 126 -11.95 -0.25 2.17
C ASP A 126 -11.32 0.42 0.95
N LEU A 127 -11.45 -0.22 -0.19
CA LEU A 127 -11.00 0.32 -1.47
C LEU A 127 -12.19 0.98 -2.15
N GLU A 128 -12.16 2.31 -2.23
CA GLU A 128 -13.10 3.09 -3.00
C GLU A 128 -12.52 3.27 -4.40
N TYR A 129 -13.18 2.70 -5.42
CA TYR A 129 -12.58 2.60 -6.75
C TYR A 129 -13.57 2.84 -7.86
N GLN A 130 -13.02 3.11 -9.04
CA GLN A 130 -13.74 3.22 -10.29
C GLN A 130 -12.99 2.43 -11.36
N LEU A 131 -13.75 1.86 -12.29
CA LEU A 131 -13.21 1.22 -13.47
C LEU A 131 -13.66 2.05 -14.68
N SER A 132 -12.78 2.92 -15.14
CA SER A 132 -13.06 3.74 -16.30
C SER A 132 -12.75 2.97 -17.58
N PRO A 133 -13.50 3.19 -18.67
CA PRO A 133 -13.14 2.58 -19.94
C PRO A 133 -11.72 2.99 -20.34
N VAL A 134 -10.96 2.01 -20.83
CA VAL A 134 -9.64 2.29 -21.39
C VAL A 134 -9.86 2.88 -22.78
N ALA A 135 -9.15 3.99 -23.08
CA ALA A 135 -9.26 4.62 -24.39
C ALA A 135 -8.84 3.63 -25.48
N ALA A 136 -9.67 3.51 -26.50
CA ALA A 136 -9.34 2.70 -27.67
C ALA A 136 -8.25 3.42 -28.49
N HIS A 137 -7.26 2.67 -28.90
CA HIS A 137 -6.16 3.19 -29.73
C HIS A 137 -6.21 2.60 -31.11
#